data_550ed9818e0890a1967eb1d3e80f3b9f
#
_entry.id   550ed9818e0890a1967eb1d3e80f3b9f
#
_cell.length_a   1.000
_cell.length_b   1.000
_cell.length_c   1.000
_cell.angle_alpha   90.00
_cell.angle_beta   90.00
_cell.angle_gamma   90.00
#
_symmetry.space_group_name_H-M   'P 1'
#
loop_
_entity.id
_entity.type
_entity.pdbx_description
1 polymer ?
#
loop_
_entity_poly.entity_id
_entity_poly.type
_entity_poly.pdbx_seq_one_letter_code
_entity_poly.pdbx_strand_id
1 'polypeptide(L)'
;RLDGDTFPTDLRQPLLHTPHSLGHFLQLATGLRGPCVTVATACSSSAKVFAQAARLIHAGVVDAALVGGIDTLCGSVLFGFNSLGLVSKHPCMPFDARRDGLSLGEAGGYALLERIDAAHDPALRLCGYGESSDAHHMSTPHPEGLGARLAMADALARAGIAPDDVGYLNLHGTATPANDTAEAL
;
A
#
# COMPACT_ATOMS: atom_id res chain seq x y z
N ARG A 1 15.79 24.88 7.15
CA ARG A 1 17.06 25.49 6.72
C ARG A 1 18.22 24.56 7.06
N LEU A 2 19.21 24.45 6.18
CA LEU A 2 20.47 23.78 6.50
C LEU A 2 21.28 24.70 7.41
N ASP A 3 21.92 24.11 8.43
CA ASP A 3 22.88 24.79 9.27
C ASP A 3 24.28 24.52 8.66
N GLY A 4 24.72 25.46 7.82
CA GLY A 4 25.85 25.22 6.91
C GLY A 4 25.50 24.12 5.90
N ASP A 5 26.34 23.10 5.74
CA ASP A 5 26.14 21.94 4.84
C ASP A 5 25.43 20.76 5.53
N THR A 6 24.87 20.95 6.71
CA THR A 6 24.27 19.84 7.48
C THR A 6 22.84 20.14 7.89
N PHE A 7 22.04 19.08 8.06
CA PHE A 7 20.71 19.22 8.64
C PHE A 7 20.77 19.65 10.11
N PRO A 8 19.82 20.47 10.58
CA PRO A 8 19.63 20.76 12.00
C PRO A 8 19.62 19.49 12.85
N THR A 9 20.10 19.60 14.09
CA THR A 9 20.27 18.41 14.97
C THR A 9 18.94 17.72 15.28
N ASP A 10 17.85 18.48 15.38
CA ASP A 10 16.48 17.98 15.58
C ASP A 10 15.96 17.15 14.40
N LEU A 11 16.49 17.37 13.19
CA LEU A 11 16.18 16.59 12.01
C LEU A 11 17.11 15.38 11.81
N ARG A 12 18.11 15.19 12.67
CA ARG A 12 19.06 14.06 12.62
C ARG A 12 18.61 12.89 13.50
N GLN A 13 17.32 12.59 13.47
CA GLN A 13 16.76 11.49 14.26
C GLN A 13 16.25 10.38 13.32
N PRO A 14 17.11 9.46 12.88
CA PRO A 14 16.75 8.43 11.90
C PRO A 14 15.63 7.52 12.37
N LEU A 15 15.46 7.34 13.67
CA LEU A 15 14.35 6.57 14.24
C LEU A 15 12.99 7.28 14.14
N LEU A 16 12.98 8.60 13.86
CA LEU A 16 11.74 9.38 13.71
C LEU A 16 11.47 9.78 12.26
N HIS A 17 12.54 9.98 11.48
CA HIS A 17 12.44 10.58 10.13
C HIS A 17 12.66 9.57 8.99
N THR A 18 12.39 8.30 9.25
CA THR A 18 12.46 7.25 8.22
C THR A 18 11.13 6.51 8.12
N PRO A 19 10.80 5.90 6.97
CA PRO A 19 9.61 5.05 6.86
C PRO A 19 9.55 3.90 7.86
N HIS A 20 10.71 3.50 8.41
CA HIS A 20 10.82 2.44 9.41
C HIS A 20 10.43 2.89 10.83
N SER A 21 10.29 4.18 11.08
CA SER A 21 9.94 4.74 12.41
C SER A 21 8.63 4.17 12.97
N LEU A 22 7.63 3.95 12.12
CA LEU A 22 6.36 3.35 12.51
C LEU A 22 6.54 1.92 13.05
N GLY A 23 7.31 1.09 12.35
CA GLY A 23 7.59 -0.28 12.80
C GLY A 23 8.32 -0.31 14.13
N HIS A 24 9.33 0.54 14.29
CA HIS A 24 10.05 0.69 15.56
C HIS A 24 9.14 1.14 16.70
N PHE A 25 8.28 2.13 16.46
CA PHE A 25 7.29 2.57 17.44
C PHE A 25 6.35 1.42 17.85
N LEU A 26 5.85 0.66 16.89
CA LEU A 26 4.96 -0.47 17.16
C LEU A 26 5.64 -1.55 17.98
N GLN A 27 6.90 -1.89 17.70
CA GLN A 27 7.66 -2.83 18.53
C GLN A 27 7.77 -2.36 19.97
N LEU A 28 8.06 -1.09 20.18
CA LEU A 28 8.14 -0.51 21.53
C LEU A 28 6.78 -0.50 22.24
N ALA A 29 5.72 -0.10 21.53
CA ALA A 29 4.38 0.04 22.11
C ALA A 29 3.70 -1.30 22.41
N THR A 30 3.96 -2.32 21.61
CA THR A 30 3.32 -3.64 21.71
C THR A 30 4.18 -4.69 22.41
N GLY A 31 5.49 -4.46 22.53
CA GLY A 31 6.43 -5.46 23.02
C GLY A 31 6.74 -6.60 22.04
N LEU A 32 6.32 -6.50 20.78
CA LEU A 32 6.62 -7.48 19.74
C LEU A 32 8.12 -7.57 19.49
N ARG A 33 8.66 -8.80 19.44
CA ARG A 33 10.11 -9.07 19.30
C ARG A 33 10.49 -9.71 17.97
N GLY A 34 9.51 -10.00 17.12
CA GLY A 34 9.74 -10.59 15.80
C GLY A 34 10.39 -9.62 14.81
N PRO A 35 10.69 -10.07 13.60
CA PRO A 35 11.20 -9.22 12.54
C PRO A 35 10.28 -8.03 12.28
N CYS A 36 10.88 -6.84 12.14
CA CYS A 36 10.15 -5.64 11.75
C CYS A 36 10.58 -5.26 10.33
N VAL A 37 9.66 -5.36 9.39
CA VAL A 37 9.89 -5.13 7.95
C VAL A 37 9.06 -3.94 7.50
N THR A 38 9.70 -2.98 6.85
CA THR A 38 9.03 -1.86 6.22
C THR A 38 8.96 -2.07 4.72
N VAL A 39 7.76 -2.00 4.16
CA VAL A 39 7.51 -2.01 2.72
C VAL A 39 7.26 -0.58 2.27
N ALA A 40 8.07 -0.09 1.34
CA ALA A 40 7.99 1.27 0.82
C ALA A 40 7.95 1.24 -0.72
N THR A 41 6.77 0.93 -1.25
CA THR A 41 6.48 0.87 -2.69
C THR A 41 5.36 1.83 -3.07
N ALA A 42 5.39 3.03 -2.47
CA ALA A 42 4.37 4.07 -2.63
C ALA A 42 2.95 3.55 -2.35
N CYS A 43 1.98 3.84 -3.20
CA CYS A 43 0.56 3.53 -2.98
C CYS A 43 0.26 2.04 -2.76
N SER A 44 1.10 1.14 -3.28
CA SER A 44 0.93 -0.32 -3.12
C SER A 44 1.47 -0.87 -1.78
N SER A 45 2.14 -0.06 -0.96
CA SER A 45 2.83 -0.52 0.24
C SER A 45 1.89 -1.25 1.21
N SER A 46 0.72 -0.65 1.51
CA SER A 46 -0.24 -1.20 2.47
C SER A 46 -0.90 -2.51 2.02
N ALA A 47 -0.99 -2.76 0.71
CA ALA A 47 -1.41 -4.07 0.20
C ALA A 47 -0.26 -5.09 0.28
N LYS A 48 0.96 -4.68 -0.03
CA LYS A 48 2.14 -5.56 -0.05
C LYS A 48 2.56 -6.09 1.31
N VAL A 49 2.24 -5.40 2.41
CA VAL A 49 2.53 -5.92 3.76
C VAL A 49 1.77 -7.21 4.05
N PHE A 50 0.58 -7.41 3.49
CA PHE A 50 -0.17 -8.68 3.60
C PHE A 50 0.55 -9.82 2.88
N ALA A 51 1.02 -9.58 1.67
CA ALA A 51 1.81 -10.54 0.90
C ALA A 51 3.11 -10.91 1.63
N GLN A 52 3.80 -9.92 2.18
CA GLN A 52 5.04 -10.13 2.94
C GLN A 52 4.79 -10.95 4.21
N ALA A 53 3.73 -10.63 4.97
CA ALA A 53 3.36 -11.39 6.16
C ALA A 53 3.00 -12.84 5.82
N ALA A 54 2.21 -13.06 4.77
CA ALA A 54 1.87 -14.41 4.32
C ALA A 54 3.13 -15.24 4.00
N ARG A 55 4.12 -14.65 3.32
CA ARG A 55 5.40 -15.34 3.03
C ARG A 55 6.16 -15.70 4.30
N LEU A 56 6.24 -14.79 5.28
CA LEU A 56 6.94 -15.04 6.55
C LEU A 56 6.24 -16.13 7.38
N ILE A 57 4.91 -16.12 7.41
CA ILE A 57 4.11 -17.14 8.11
C ILE A 57 4.23 -18.49 7.40
N HIS A 58 4.15 -18.55 6.07
CA HIS A 58 4.33 -19.79 5.31
C HIS A 58 5.74 -20.37 5.48
N ALA A 59 6.75 -19.52 5.51
CA ALA A 59 8.14 -19.93 5.73
C ALA A 59 8.43 -20.35 7.18
N GLY A 60 7.47 -20.22 8.10
CA GLY A 60 7.66 -20.55 9.53
C GLY A 60 8.61 -19.59 10.26
N VAL A 61 8.83 -18.39 9.72
CA VAL A 61 9.67 -17.36 10.36
C VAL A 61 8.92 -16.70 11.52
N VAL A 62 7.61 -16.56 11.39
CA VAL A 62 6.71 -16.05 12.41
C VAL A 62 5.41 -16.85 12.42
N ASP A 63 4.75 -16.93 13.58
CA ASP A 63 3.44 -17.59 13.73
C ASP A 63 2.29 -16.64 13.39
N ALA A 64 2.47 -15.35 13.70
CA ALA A 64 1.52 -14.29 13.43
C ALA A 64 2.26 -13.01 13.02
N ALA A 65 1.59 -12.12 12.31
CA ALA A 65 2.14 -10.85 11.87
C ALA A 65 1.12 -9.72 12.03
N LEU A 66 1.49 -8.66 12.74
CA LEU A 66 0.78 -7.39 12.72
C LEU A 66 1.18 -6.64 11.45
N VAL A 67 0.23 -6.35 10.57
CA VAL A 67 0.43 -5.62 9.32
C VAL A 67 -0.38 -4.34 9.32
N GLY A 68 0.09 -3.33 8.62
CA GLY A 68 -0.66 -2.08 8.50
C GLY A 68 0.17 -0.94 7.94
N GLY A 69 -0.45 0.21 7.87
CA GLY A 69 0.17 1.45 7.43
C GLY A 69 -0.54 2.67 7.98
N ILE A 70 0.16 3.77 7.94
CA ILE A 70 -0.35 5.10 8.32
C ILE A 70 0.15 6.09 7.28
N ASP A 71 -0.73 6.96 6.83
CA ASP A 71 -0.39 8.15 6.05
C ASP A 71 -0.80 9.41 6.79
N THR A 72 0.05 10.44 6.73
CA THR A 72 -0.20 11.77 7.29
C THR A 72 0.01 12.84 6.24
N LEU A 73 -0.69 13.95 6.38
CA LEU A 73 -0.50 15.13 5.52
C LEU A 73 0.79 15.86 5.90
N CYS A 74 1.89 15.44 5.30
CA CYS A 74 3.18 16.12 5.46
C CYS A 74 3.59 16.88 4.20
N GLY A 75 4.52 17.84 4.36
CA GLY A 75 4.95 18.69 3.24
C GLY A 75 5.50 17.90 2.05
N SER A 76 6.24 16.82 2.29
CA SER A 76 6.78 15.97 1.21
C SER A 76 5.68 15.30 0.37
N VAL A 77 4.60 14.85 1.00
CA VAL A 77 3.45 14.26 0.32
C VAL A 77 2.69 15.34 -0.46
N LEU A 78 2.32 16.44 0.21
CA LEU A 78 1.54 17.52 -0.40
C LEU A 78 2.25 18.13 -1.61
N PHE A 79 3.50 18.56 -1.44
CA PHE A 79 4.26 19.19 -2.51
C PHE A 79 4.71 18.18 -3.58
N GLY A 80 5.00 16.94 -3.18
CA GLY A 80 5.37 15.87 -4.11
C GLY A 80 4.26 15.59 -5.11
N PHE A 81 3.06 15.26 -4.65
CA PHE A 81 1.92 15.02 -5.54
C PHE A 81 1.47 16.25 -6.32
N ASN A 82 1.54 17.44 -5.70
CA ASN A 82 1.23 18.68 -6.41
C ASN A 82 2.23 18.96 -7.56
N SER A 83 3.50 18.66 -7.38
CA SER A 83 4.52 18.86 -8.41
C SER A 83 4.34 17.93 -9.63
N LEU A 84 3.67 16.80 -9.44
CA LEU A 84 3.29 15.87 -10.51
C LEU A 84 1.99 16.27 -11.22
N GLY A 85 1.30 17.32 -10.75
CA GLY A 85 0.02 17.76 -11.31
C GLY A 85 -1.13 16.78 -11.06
N LEU A 86 -1.05 15.99 -9.98
CA LEU A 86 -2.02 14.92 -9.68
C LEU A 86 -3.07 15.32 -8.64
N VAL A 87 -2.93 16.48 -8.00
CA VAL A 87 -3.85 16.93 -6.94
C VAL A 87 -5.02 17.70 -7.56
N SER A 88 -6.24 17.24 -7.25
CA SER A 88 -7.47 17.93 -7.65
C SER A 88 -7.67 19.24 -6.91
N LYS A 89 -8.34 20.19 -7.55
CA LYS A 89 -8.83 21.43 -6.94
C LYS A 89 -10.21 21.26 -6.27
N HIS A 90 -10.83 20.12 -6.49
CA HIS A 90 -12.17 19.75 -6.01
C HIS A 90 -12.07 18.42 -5.24
N PRO A 91 -13.11 18.01 -4.51
CA PRO A 91 -13.17 16.68 -3.94
C PRO A 91 -12.93 15.60 -5.01
N CYS A 92 -12.12 14.62 -4.68
CA CYS A 92 -11.79 13.50 -5.56
C CYS A 92 -13.07 12.78 -6.04
N MET A 93 -13.16 12.56 -7.35
CA MET A 93 -14.33 11.94 -8.01
C MET A 93 -13.87 10.79 -8.91
N PRO A 94 -13.51 9.62 -8.33
CA PRO A 94 -13.05 8.48 -9.11
C PRO A 94 -14.07 8.07 -10.19
N PHE A 95 -13.60 7.82 -11.40
CA PHE A 95 -14.37 7.40 -12.58
C PHE A 95 -15.40 8.41 -13.08
N ASP A 96 -15.56 9.59 -12.47
CA ASP A 96 -16.42 10.66 -13.00
C ASP A 96 -15.81 11.29 -14.24
N ALA A 97 -16.66 11.74 -15.16
CA ALA A 97 -16.22 12.43 -16.38
C ALA A 97 -15.47 13.75 -16.10
N ARG A 98 -15.72 14.36 -14.96
CA ARG A 98 -15.11 15.63 -14.50
C ARG A 98 -13.90 15.42 -13.59
N ARG A 99 -13.46 14.16 -13.40
CA ARG A 99 -12.31 13.88 -12.55
C ARG A 99 -11.06 14.62 -13.02
N ASP A 100 -10.32 15.20 -12.11
CA ASP A 100 -9.14 16.02 -12.40
C ASP A 100 -7.95 15.72 -11.48
N GLY A 101 -8.08 14.73 -10.61
CA GLY A 101 -7.00 14.33 -9.70
C GLY A 101 -7.47 13.84 -8.35
N LEU A 102 -6.52 13.56 -7.48
CA LEU A 102 -6.73 12.98 -6.16
C LEU A 102 -6.89 14.05 -5.06
N SER A 103 -7.54 13.68 -3.98
CA SER A 103 -7.50 14.41 -2.71
C SER A 103 -6.60 13.66 -1.73
N LEU A 104 -5.61 14.36 -1.18
CA LEU A 104 -4.73 13.79 -0.16
C LEU A 104 -5.44 13.77 1.19
N GLY A 105 -5.20 12.71 1.96
CA GLY A 105 -5.81 12.51 3.26
C GLY A 105 -4.86 11.87 4.27
N GLU A 106 -5.36 11.68 5.47
CA GLU A 106 -4.69 10.97 6.55
C GLU A 106 -5.52 9.75 6.91
N ALA A 107 -4.86 8.61 7.08
CA ALA A 107 -5.51 7.40 7.53
C ALA A 107 -4.50 6.44 8.15
N GLY A 108 -4.99 5.51 8.98
CA GLY A 108 -4.21 4.41 9.50
C GLY A 108 -5.07 3.17 9.67
N GLY A 109 -4.51 2.01 9.40
CA GLY A 109 -5.20 0.74 9.56
C GLY A 109 -4.22 -0.39 9.85
N TYR A 110 -4.68 -1.36 10.65
CA TYR A 110 -3.89 -2.53 11.03
C TYR A 110 -4.75 -3.78 11.00
N ALA A 111 -4.10 -4.91 10.70
CA ALA A 111 -4.68 -6.24 10.80
C ALA A 111 -3.67 -7.20 11.42
N LEU A 112 -4.17 -8.21 12.12
CA LEU A 112 -3.39 -9.35 12.58
C LEU A 112 -3.61 -10.50 11.61
N LEU A 113 -2.53 -11.02 11.02
CA LEU A 113 -2.54 -12.23 10.20
C LEU A 113 -1.99 -13.39 11.01
N GLU A 114 -2.70 -14.51 10.95
CA GLU A 114 -2.30 -15.76 11.58
C GLU A 114 -2.51 -16.93 10.61
N ARG A 115 -1.83 -18.03 10.87
CA ARG A 115 -2.11 -19.29 10.16
C ARG A 115 -3.47 -19.82 10.56
N ILE A 116 -4.29 -20.16 9.58
CA ILE A 116 -5.57 -20.84 9.83
C ILE A 116 -5.27 -22.31 10.09
N ASP A 117 -5.79 -22.86 11.19
CA ASP A 117 -5.89 -24.30 11.38
C ASP A 117 -7.32 -24.79 11.06
N ALA A 118 -7.47 -26.10 10.87
CA ALA A 118 -8.75 -26.71 10.49
C ALA A 118 -9.88 -26.53 11.52
N ALA A 119 -9.55 -26.15 12.76
CA ALA A 119 -10.52 -25.95 13.84
C ALA A 119 -11.09 -24.52 13.85
N HIS A 120 -10.45 -23.59 13.17
CA HIS A 120 -10.88 -22.19 13.10
C HIS A 120 -11.42 -21.85 11.72
N ASP A 121 -12.62 -21.29 11.67
CA ASP A 121 -13.23 -20.71 10.46
C ASP A 121 -13.35 -19.18 10.61
N PRO A 122 -12.27 -18.43 10.37
CA PRO A 122 -12.30 -16.97 10.52
C PRO A 122 -13.23 -16.34 9.49
N ALA A 123 -13.90 -15.25 9.88
CA ALA A 123 -14.79 -14.49 9.00
C ALA A 123 -14.06 -13.87 7.78
N LEU A 124 -12.76 -13.60 7.93
CA LEU A 124 -11.91 -13.02 6.88
C LEU A 124 -10.67 -13.88 6.65
N ARG A 125 -10.37 -14.13 5.37
CA ARG A 125 -9.20 -14.92 4.95
C ARG A 125 -8.44 -14.18 3.84
N LEU A 126 -7.12 -14.19 3.91
CA LEU A 126 -6.27 -13.85 2.77
C LEU A 126 -6.11 -15.09 1.89
N CYS A 127 -6.89 -15.17 0.82
CA CYS A 127 -6.90 -16.35 -0.08
C CYS A 127 -5.77 -16.28 -1.12
N GLY A 128 -5.40 -15.10 -1.57
CA GLY A 128 -4.33 -14.91 -2.55
C GLY A 128 -3.82 -13.48 -2.57
N TYR A 129 -2.70 -13.28 -3.19
CA TYR A 129 -2.11 -11.96 -3.45
C TYR A 129 -1.34 -12.00 -4.76
N GLY A 130 -1.23 -10.85 -5.42
CA GLY A 130 -0.45 -10.70 -6.65
C GLY A 130 0.31 -9.38 -6.65
N GLU A 131 1.50 -9.41 -7.21
CA GLU A 131 2.39 -8.26 -7.30
C GLU A 131 3.02 -8.22 -8.69
N SER A 132 3.08 -7.04 -9.27
CA SER A 132 3.66 -6.86 -10.60
C SER A 132 4.37 -5.52 -10.73
N SER A 133 5.10 -5.37 -11.82
CA SER A 133 5.59 -4.07 -12.31
C SER A 133 5.35 -4.04 -13.82
N ASP A 134 4.69 -3.01 -14.31
CA ASP A 134 4.46 -2.83 -15.74
C ASP A 134 5.68 -2.22 -16.48
N ALA A 135 6.64 -1.68 -15.72
CA ALA A 135 7.86 -1.06 -16.23
C ALA A 135 7.63 0.00 -17.33
N HIS A 136 6.45 0.65 -17.31
CA HIS A 136 6.03 1.58 -18.34
C HIS A 136 6.53 3.01 -18.08
N HIS A 137 6.21 3.58 -16.91
CA HIS A 137 6.55 4.95 -16.56
C HIS A 137 6.63 5.09 -15.02
N MET A 138 7.37 6.13 -14.55
CA MET A 138 7.57 6.34 -13.11
C MET A 138 6.30 6.75 -12.33
N SER A 139 5.33 7.38 -13.00
CA SER A 139 4.13 7.94 -12.35
C SER A 139 2.82 7.70 -13.11
N THR A 140 2.87 6.99 -14.23
CA THR A 140 1.70 6.71 -15.08
C THR A 140 1.60 5.22 -15.34
N PRO A 141 0.43 4.59 -15.15
CA PRO A 141 0.26 3.17 -15.42
C PRO A 141 0.37 2.87 -16.92
N HIS A 142 0.64 1.61 -17.23
CA HIS A 142 0.54 1.13 -18.61
C HIS A 142 -0.87 1.39 -19.16
N PRO A 143 -1.03 2.00 -20.34
CA PRO A 143 -2.34 2.42 -20.87
C PRO A 143 -3.35 1.30 -21.05
N GLU A 144 -2.89 0.06 -21.19
CA GLU A 144 -3.73 -1.14 -21.28
C GLU A 144 -3.89 -1.86 -19.92
N GLY A 145 -3.60 -1.23 -18.81
CA GLY A 145 -3.76 -1.82 -17.47
C GLY A 145 -2.90 -3.04 -17.19
N LEU A 146 -1.78 -3.23 -17.91
CA LEU A 146 -0.98 -4.45 -17.84
C LEU A 146 -0.56 -4.82 -16.41
N GLY A 147 -0.07 -3.85 -15.63
CA GLY A 147 0.38 -4.10 -14.25
C GLY A 147 -0.75 -4.59 -13.36
N ALA A 148 -1.90 -3.92 -13.40
CA ALA A 148 -3.08 -4.31 -12.63
C ALA A 148 -3.57 -5.72 -13.03
N ARG A 149 -3.67 -5.99 -14.33
CA ARG A 149 -4.07 -7.32 -14.84
C ARG A 149 -3.16 -8.44 -14.35
N LEU A 150 -1.85 -8.24 -14.43
CA LEU A 150 -0.87 -9.25 -13.97
C LEU A 150 -1.00 -9.51 -12.47
N ALA A 151 -1.14 -8.45 -11.65
CA ALA A 151 -1.31 -8.59 -10.21
C ALA A 151 -2.61 -9.30 -9.85
N MET A 152 -3.73 -8.92 -10.48
CA MET A 152 -5.03 -9.59 -10.27
C MET A 152 -5.00 -11.06 -10.71
N ALA A 153 -4.43 -11.36 -11.87
CA ALA A 153 -4.31 -12.74 -12.35
C ALA A 153 -3.49 -13.63 -11.40
N ASP A 154 -2.37 -13.12 -10.87
CA ASP A 154 -1.55 -13.86 -9.89
C ASP A 154 -2.32 -14.06 -8.57
N ALA A 155 -3.05 -13.05 -8.10
CA ALA A 155 -3.88 -13.15 -6.89
C ALA A 155 -4.98 -14.21 -7.03
N LEU A 156 -5.71 -14.23 -8.14
CA LEU A 156 -6.76 -15.21 -8.44
C LEU A 156 -6.19 -16.62 -8.59
N ALA A 157 -5.07 -16.75 -9.29
CA ALA A 157 -4.40 -18.05 -9.45
C ALA A 157 -3.96 -18.64 -8.10
N ARG A 158 -3.40 -17.82 -7.20
CA ARG A 158 -3.02 -18.24 -5.85
C ARG A 158 -4.23 -18.59 -4.99
N ALA A 159 -5.32 -17.87 -5.14
CA ALA A 159 -6.57 -18.12 -4.44
C ALA A 159 -7.31 -19.36 -4.95
N GLY A 160 -7.03 -19.80 -6.18
CA GLY A 160 -7.72 -20.91 -6.83
C GLY A 160 -9.17 -20.59 -7.20
N ILE A 161 -9.49 -19.31 -7.49
CA ILE A 161 -10.82 -18.85 -7.86
C ILE A 161 -10.82 -18.22 -9.27
N ALA A 162 -11.97 -18.27 -9.93
CA ALA A 162 -12.17 -17.62 -11.22
C ALA A 162 -12.55 -16.13 -11.05
N PRO A 163 -12.34 -15.27 -12.06
CA PRO A 163 -12.77 -13.88 -12.01
C PRO A 163 -14.27 -13.71 -11.69
N ASP A 164 -15.11 -14.60 -12.22
CA ASP A 164 -16.57 -14.58 -12.01
C ASP A 164 -16.99 -14.89 -10.56
N ASP A 165 -16.09 -15.44 -9.76
CA ASP A 165 -16.32 -15.69 -8.33
C ASP A 165 -16.09 -14.45 -7.46
N VAL A 166 -15.58 -13.35 -8.06
CA VAL A 166 -15.27 -12.11 -7.33
C VAL A 166 -16.54 -11.28 -7.18
N GLY A 167 -17.07 -11.21 -5.97
CA GLY A 167 -18.28 -10.44 -5.67
C GLY A 167 -18.06 -8.94 -5.47
N TYR A 168 -16.83 -8.49 -5.19
CA TYR A 168 -16.51 -7.08 -4.98
C TYR A 168 -15.06 -6.80 -5.35
N LEU A 169 -14.83 -5.68 -6.03
CA LEU A 169 -13.52 -5.18 -6.41
C LEU A 169 -13.32 -3.76 -5.87
N ASN A 170 -12.34 -3.58 -4.99
CA ASN A 170 -11.93 -2.26 -4.54
C ASN A 170 -10.81 -1.74 -5.44
N LEU A 171 -11.13 -0.76 -6.26
CA LEU A 171 -10.20 -0.16 -7.20
C LEU A 171 -9.27 0.84 -6.52
N HIS A 172 -8.15 1.15 -7.17
CA HIS A 172 -7.27 2.22 -6.74
C HIS A 172 -7.97 3.59 -6.82
N GLY A 173 -8.67 3.85 -7.93
CA GLY A 173 -9.64 4.94 -8.03
C GLY A 173 -9.10 6.31 -7.65
N THR A 174 -7.97 6.71 -8.20
CA THR A 174 -7.29 7.96 -7.83
C THR A 174 -7.98 9.22 -8.36
N ALA A 175 -8.97 9.07 -9.24
CA ALA A 175 -9.59 10.15 -10.02
C ALA A 175 -8.61 10.88 -10.94
N THR A 176 -7.41 10.34 -11.17
CA THR A 176 -6.55 10.82 -12.24
C THR A 176 -6.99 10.22 -13.56
N PRO A 177 -7.03 11.02 -14.66
CA PRO A 177 -7.52 10.51 -15.94
C PRO A 177 -6.81 9.24 -16.43
N ALA A 178 -5.50 9.18 -16.30
CA ALA A 178 -4.71 8.04 -16.76
C ALA A 178 -4.97 6.76 -15.94
N ASN A 179 -4.99 6.87 -14.61
CA ASN A 179 -5.21 5.70 -13.75
C ASN A 179 -6.61 5.12 -13.94
N ASP A 180 -7.64 5.96 -13.80
CA ASP A 180 -9.02 5.47 -13.86
C ASP A 180 -9.38 4.90 -15.26
N THR A 181 -8.77 5.44 -16.31
CA THR A 181 -8.94 4.89 -17.66
C THR A 181 -8.28 3.52 -17.81
N ALA A 182 -7.04 3.36 -17.29
CA ALA A 182 -6.34 2.09 -17.36
C ALA A 182 -6.95 1.02 -16.44
N GLU A 183 -7.55 1.44 -15.33
CA GLU A 183 -8.15 0.55 -14.33
C GLU A 183 -9.57 0.10 -14.73
N ALA A 184 -10.23 0.83 -15.64
CA ALA A 184 -11.56 0.52 -16.16
C ALA A 184 -11.55 -0.52 -17.31
N LEU A 185 -10.37 -0.96 -17.79
CA LEU A 185 -10.19 -1.95 -18.85
C LEU A 185 -10.24 -3.38 -18.32
#